data_1806804fffd392749e85a8495f488390
#
_entry.id   1806804fffd392749e85a8495f488390
#
_cell.length_a   1.000
_cell.length_b   1.000
_cell.length_c   1.000
_cell.angle_alpha   90.00
_cell.angle_beta   90.00
_cell.angle_gamma   90.00
#
_symmetry.space_group_name_H-M   'P 1'
#
loop_
_entity.id
_entity.type
_entity.pdbx_description
1 polymer ?
#
loop_
_entity_poly.entity_id
_entity_poly.type
_entity_poly.pdbx_seq_one_letter_code
_entity_poly.pdbx_strand_id
1 'polypeptide(L)'
;MSERQAEACAAAGADAIGMISFPRSPRHIDHRRMRLITSNLPANVCPVGVFVNENFEKIMATVETGRLRAVQLHGQESPDLVEALSAEGLIVIKALFVDGRPALDQAARYPASGFLVECAGGPLPGGNALQWTWSDARRISSDRPVVLAGGLSPENVGEAIEAGIPDAVDVSSGVETAPGQKDIDKVTAFCRAVAANDQITPRRIFR
;
A
#
# COMPACT_ATOMS: atom_id res chain seq x y z
N MET A 1 2.33 -10.74 -9.75
CA MET A 1 1.13 -11.37 -9.11
C MET A 1 0.18 -11.86 -10.18
N SER A 2 -0.43 -13.04 -10.00
CA SER A 2 -1.48 -13.59 -10.86
C SER A 2 -2.87 -13.42 -10.22
N GLU A 3 -3.93 -13.67 -10.99
CA GLU A 3 -5.32 -13.67 -10.51
C GLU A 3 -5.49 -14.63 -9.32
N ARG A 4 -5.00 -15.86 -9.48
CA ARG A 4 -5.04 -16.90 -8.41
C ARG A 4 -4.32 -16.46 -7.14
N GLN A 5 -3.19 -15.77 -7.26
CA GLN A 5 -2.47 -15.25 -6.09
C GLN A 5 -3.25 -14.12 -5.42
N ALA A 6 -3.88 -13.23 -6.19
CA ALA A 6 -4.71 -12.16 -5.63
C ALA A 6 -5.94 -12.71 -4.89
N GLU A 7 -6.64 -13.68 -5.49
CA GLU A 7 -7.75 -14.39 -4.85
C GLU A 7 -7.32 -15.09 -3.56
N ALA A 8 -6.16 -15.77 -3.57
CA ALA A 8 -5.63 -16.46 -2.41
C ALA A 8 -5.23 -15.47 -1.29
N CYS A 9 -4.64 -14.30 -1.64
CA CYS A 9 -4.37 -13.24 -0.66
C CYS A 9 -5.65 -12.69 -0.04
N ALA A 10 -6.68 -12.45 -0.85
CA ALA A 10 -8.00 -12.03 -0.37
C ALA A 10 -8.64 -13.07 0.57
N ALA A 11 -8.57 -14.35 0.20
CA ALA A 11 -9.07 -15.46 1.03
C ALA A 11 -8.28 -15.62 2.35
N ALA A 12 -7.00 -15.24 2.38
CA ALA A 12 -6.17 -15.24 3.57
C ALA A 12 -6.46 -14.05 4.53
N GLY A 13 -7.26 -13.06 4.09
CA GLY A 13 -7.70 -11.95 4.92
C GLY A 13 -7.16 -10.57 4.52
N ALA A 14 -6.61 -10.41 3.31
CA ALA A 14 -6.21 -9.09 2.82
C ALA A 14 -7.44 -8.23 2.49
N ASP A 15 -7.51 -7.00 3.03
CA ASP A 15 -8.57 -6.03 2.76
C ASP A 15 -8.34 -5.26 1.45
N ALA A 16 -7.11 -5.23 0.97
CA ALA A 16 -6.72 -4.54 -0.26
C ALA A 16 -5.64 -5.31 -1.02
N ILE A 17 -5.64 -5.19 -2.34
CA ILE A 17 -4.61 -5.76 -3.22
C ILE A 17 -3.94 -4.64 -4.01
N GLY A 18 -2.66 -4.40 -3.69
CA GLY A 18 -1.82 -3.43 -4.39
C GLY A 18 -1.27 -4.00 -5.71
N MET A 19 -1.43 -3.25 -6.80
CA MET A 19 -1.00 -3.59 -8.15
C MET A 19 -0.07 -2.50 -8.68
N ILE A 20 1.20 -2.81 -8.88
CA ILE A 20 2.24 -1.83 -9.19
C ILE A 20 2.23 -1.45 -10.66
N SER A 21 1.89 -0.19 -10.95
CA SER A 21 1.91 0.42 -12.29
C SER A 21 3.20 1.24 -12.52
N PHE A 22 4.35 0.62 -12.24
CA PHE A 22 5.65 1.25 -12.43
C PHE A 22 6.56 0.32 -13.25
N PRO A 23 6.83 0.60 -14.54
CA PRO A 23 7.53 -0.33 -15.45
C PRO A 23 8.93 -0.75 -15.02
N ARG A 24 9.62 0.06 -14.19
CA ARG A 24 10.95 -0.30 -13.66
C ARG A 24 10.89 -1.29 -12.51
N SER A 25 9.70 -1.53 -11.93
CA SER A 25 9.53 -2.50 -10.85
C SER A 25 9.50 -3.92 -11.40
N PRO A 26 10.22 -4.88 -10.80
CA PRO A 26 10.10 -6.29 -11.16
C PRO A 26 8.71 -6.87 -10.81
N ARG A 27 7.88 -6.08 -10.09
CA ARG A 27 6.50 -6.41 -9.71
C ARG A 27 5.46 -5.71 -10.56
N HIS A 28 5.89 -5.05 -11.65
CA HIS A 28 5.00 -4.32 -12.55
C HIS A 28 3.88 -5.20 -13.10
N ILE A 29 2.69 -4.64 -13.15
CA ILE A 29 1.49 -5.25 -13.74
C ILE A 29 0.88 -4.26 -14.72
N ASP A 30 0.65 -4.67 -15.97
CA ASP A 30 -0.05 -3.85 -16.94
C ASP A 30 -1.56 -3.74 -16.64
N HIS A 31 -2.21 -2.73 -17.21
CA HIS A 31 -3.61 -2.41 -16.96
C HIS A 31 -4.58 -3.54 -17.38
N ARG A 32 -4.24 -4.37 -18.40
CA ARG A 32 -5.08 -5.51 -18.82
C ARG A 32 -5.06 -6.59 -17.74
N ARG A 33 -3.89 -6.86 -17.18
CA ARG A 33 -3.75 -7.83 -16.11
C ARG A 33 -4.35 -7.32 -14.80
N MET A 34 -4.24 -6.01 -14.52
CA MET A 34 -4.96 -5.39 -13.40
C MET A 34 -6.46 -5.64 -13.50
N ARG A 35 -7.04 -5.46 -14.68
CA ARG A 35 -8.47 -5.72 -14.91
C ARG A 35 -8.88 -7.17 -14.66
N LEU A 36 -8.06 -8.13 -15.10
CA LEU A 36 -8.31 -9.55 -14.85
C LEU A 36 -8.29 -9.86 -13.34
N ILE A 37 -7.29 -9.34 -12.63
CA ILE A 37 -7.18 -9.48 -11.17
C ILE A 37 -8.43 -8.88 -10.51
N THR A 38 -8.74 -7.61 -10.80
CA THR A 38 -9.87 -6.89 -10.18
C THR A 38 -11.21 -7.55 -10.43
N SER A 39 -11.42 -8.13 -11.62
CA SER A 39 -12.67 -8.80 -11.95
C SER A 39 -12.93 -10.08 -11.15
N ASN A 40 -11.89 -10.65 -10.53
CA ASN A 40 -11.96 -11.85 -9.71
C ASN A 40 -11.86 -11.58 -8.20
N LEU A 41 -11.62 -10.33 -7.80
CA LEU A 41 -11.57 -9.98 -6.38
C LEU A 41 -12.97 -9.96 -5.74
N PRO A 42 -13.09 -10.43 -4.49
CA PRO A 42 -14.32 -10.23 -3.70
C PRO A 42 -14.66 -8.74 -3.58
N ALA A 43 -15.93 -8.39 -3.54
CA ALA A 43 -16.40 -6.99 -3.50
C ALA A 43 -15.90 -6.21 -2.28
N ASN A 44 -15.63 -6.89 -1.18
CA ASN A 44 -15.09 -6.31 0.06
C ASN A 44 -13.58 -6.08 0.02
N VAL A 45 -12.84 -6.57 -1.00
CA VAL A 45 -11.40 -6.35 -1.16
C VAL A 45 -11.14 -5.20 -2.11
N CYS A 46 -10.37 -4.20 -1.68
CA CYS A 46 -10.11 -3.00 -2.47
C CYS A 46 -8.97 -3.20 -3.48
N PRO A 47 -9.20 -3.04 -4.81
CA PRO A 47 -8.12 -2.99 -5.78
C PRO A 47 -7.44 -1.61 -5.75
N VAL A 48 -6.13 -1.60 -5.48
CA VAL A 48 -5.29 -0.41 -5.36
C VAL A 48 -4.25 -0.37 -6.47
N GLY A 49 -4.20 0.71 -7.24
CA GLY A 49 -3.10 0.96 -8.17
C GLY A 49 -1.96 1.70 -7.49
N VAL A 50 -0.73 1.20 -7.61
CA VAL A 50 0.47 1.86 -7.05
C VAL A 50 1.24 2.55 -8.17
N PHE A 51 1.41 3.86 -8.06
CA PHE A 51 2.03 4.73 -9.06
C PHE A 51 3.25 5.45 -8.49
N VAL A 52 4.20 5.77 -9.35
CA VAL A 52 5.42 6.52 -9.00
C VAL A 52 5.64 7.63 -10.02
N ASN A 53 5.42 8.88 -9.59
CA ASN A 53 5.62 10.09 -10.40
C ASN A 53 4.89 10.05 -11.77
N GLU A 54 3.67 9.50 -11.78
CA GLU A 54 2.85 9.45 -12.99
C GLU A 54 1.90 10.64 -13.04
N ASN A 55 1.47 11.03 -14.23
CA ASN A 55 0.53 12.14 -14.43
C ASN A 55 -0.94 11.69 -14.26
N PHE A 56 -1.83 12.68 -14.07
CA PHE A 56 -3.25 12.49 -13.82
C PHE A 56 -3.92 11.62 -14.90
N GLU A 57 -3.70 11.94 -16.17
CA GLU A 57 -4.37 11.31 -17.32
C GLU A 57 -4.03 9.81 -17.39
N LYS A 58 -2.76 9.44 -17.16
CA LYS A 58 -2.34 8.04 -17.18
C LYS A 58 -2.83 7.28 -15.96
N ILE A 59 -2.86 7.93 -14.77
CA ILE A 59 -3.45 7.33 -13.58
C ILE A 59 -4.91 7.03 -13.84
N MET A 60 -5.70 8.01 -14.32
CA MET A 60 -7.12 7.84 -14.58
C MET A 60 -7.40 6.79 -15.66
N ALA A 61 -6.66 6.77 -16.75
CA ALA A 61 -6.78 5.73 -17.78
C ALA A 61 -6.51 4.32 -17.21
N THR A 62 -5.57 4.20 -16.27
CA THR A 62 -5.28 2.93 -15.59
C THR A 62 -6.37 2.56 -14.58
N VAL A 63 -6.90 3.54 -13.85
CA VAL A 63 -8.03 3.39 -12.91
C VAL A 63 -9.26 2.86 -13.64
N GLU A 64 -9.65 3.50 -14.73
CA GLU A 64 -10.80 3.11 -15.55
C GLU A 64 -10.64 1.71 -16.13
N THR A 65 -9.50 1.47 -16.82
CA THR A 65 -9.24 0.17 -17.46
C THR A 65 -9.11 -0.95 -16.42
N GLY A 66 -8.40 -0.71 -15.33
CA GLY A 66 -8.14 -1.65 -14.24
C GLY A 66 -9.31 -1.79 -13.26
N ARG A 67 -10.33 -0.93 -13.33
CA ARG A 67 -11.43 -0.86 -12.34
C ARG A 67 -10.92 -0.71 -10.91
N LEU A 68 -9.95 0.18 -10.73
CA LEU A 68 -9.37 0.45 -9.42
C LEU A 68 -10.30 1.33 -8.58
N ARG A 69 -10.30 1.14 -7.27
CA ARG A 69 -11.07 1.97 -6.33
C ARG A 69 -10.19 2.89 -5.51
N ALA A 70 -8.91 2.58 -5.45
CA ALA A 70 -7.92 3.38 -4.74
C ALA A 70 -6.64 3.51 -5.55
N VAL A 71 -5.91 4.58 -5.26
CA VAL A 71 -4.57 4.83 -5.80
C VAL A 71 -3.60 5.09 -4.66
N GLN A 72 -2.40 4.53 -4.77
CA GLN A 72 -1.28 4.80 -3.88
C GLN A 72 -0.21 5.55 -4.67
N LEU A 73 0.10 6.76 -4.25
CA LEU A 73 1.08 7.64 -4.86
C LEU A 73 2.40 7.50 -4.09
N HIS A 74 3.34 6.80 -4.70
CA HIS A 74 4.55 6.29 -4.02
C HIS A 74 5.84 7.02 -4.44
N GLY A 75 5.71 8.17 -5.06
CA GLY A 75 6.81 9.05 -5.49
C GLY A 75 6.75 10.43 -4.85
N GLN A 76 7.12 11.44 -5.64
CA GLN A 76 7.12 12.86 -5.23
C GLN A 76 5.95 13.63 -5.87
N GLU A 77 4.80 12.99 -5.97
CA GLU A 77 3.60 13.59 -6.55
C GLU A 77 3.16 14.82 -5.75
N SER A 78 2.60 15.82 -6.45
CA SER A 78 2.19 17.08 -5.83
C SER A 78 0.89 16.95 -5.02
N PRO A 79 0.63 17.86 -4.04
CA PRO A 79 -0.67 17.95 -3.39
C PRO A 79 -1.83 18.16 -4.36
N ASP A 80 -1.63 18.94 -5.43
CA ASP A 80 -2.66 19.23 -6.44
C ASP A 80 -3.11 17.95 -7.17
N LEU A 81 -2.17 17.03 -7.45
CA LEU A 81 -2.50 15.73 -8.03
C LEU A 81 -3.33 14.86 -7.06
N VAL A 82 -2.98 14.90 -5.77
CA VAL A 82 -3.76 14.21 -4.74
C VAL A 82 -5.19 14.75 -4.67
N GLU A 83 -5.35 16.08 -4.70
CA GLU A 83 -6.64 16.74 -4.69
C GLU A 83 -7.47 16.38 -5.93
N ALA A 84 -6.86 16.45 -7.12
CA ALA A 84 -7.53 16.12 -8.38
C ALA A 84 -8.04 14.67 -8.40
N LEU A 85 -7.22 13.71 -7.96
CA LEU A 85 -7.63 12.29 -7.89
C LEU A 85 -8.71 12.04 -6.83
N SER A 86 -8.66 12.77 -5.71
CA SER A 86 -9.70 12.69 -4.69
C SER A 86 -11.04 13.26 -5.17
N ALA A 87 -11.02 14.30 -6.01
CA ALA A 87 -12.21 14.89 -6.62
C ALA A 87 -12.91 13.92 -7.59
N GLU A 88 -12.20 12.95 -8.18
CA GLU A 88 -12.77 11.85 -8.98
C GLU A 88 -13.39 10.73 -8.12
N GLY A 89 -13.43 10.91 -6.80
CA GLY A 89 -14.02 9.94 -5.87
C GLY A 89 -13.12 8.76 -5.52
N LEU A 90 -11.82 8.84 -5.83
CA LEU A 90 -10.85 7.80 -5.50
C LEU A 90 -10.40 7.90 -4.04
N ILE A 91 -10.14 6.75 -3.42
CA ILE A 91 -9.36 6.69 -2.19
C ILE A 91 -7.90 6.93 -2.58
N VAL A 92 -7.30 8.02 -2.08
CA VAL A 92 -5.91 8.37 -2.38
C VAL A 92 -5.04 8.17 -1.15
N ILE A 93 -4.05 7.28 -1.27
CA ILE A 93 -3.03 7.03 -0.25
C ILE A 93 -1.73 7.66 -0.73
N LYS A 94 -1.17 8.59 0.07
CA LYS A 94 0.12 9.20 -0.23
C LYS A 94 1.23 8.56 0.60
N ALA A 95 2.27 8.07 -0.05
CA ALA A 95 3.47 7.60 0.63
C ALA A 95 4.31 8.78 1.15
N LEU A 96 4.71 8.69 2.41
CA LEU A 96 5.63 9.59 3.11
C LEU A 96 6.80 8.77 3.67
N PHE A 97 7.97 9.35 3.70
CA PHE A 97 9.19 8.63 4.03
C PHE A 97 9.86 9.18 5.28
N VAL A 98 10.32 8.28 6.16
CA VAL A 98 11.03 8.66 7.40
C VAL A 98 12.34 9.38 7.10
N ASP A 99 13.11 8.83 6.14
CA ASP A 99 14.44 9.33 5.77
C ASP A 99 14.46 9.87 4.32
N GLY A 100 13.30 10.29 3.78
CA GLY A 100 13.19 10.68 2.38
C GLY A 100 12.20 11.80 2.11
N ARG A 101 11.77 11.89 0.85
CA ARG A 101 10.80 12.90 0.42
C ARG A 101 9.67 12.27 -0.39
N PRO A 102 8.41 12.69 -0.18
CA PRO A 102 7.98 13.67 0.87
C PRO A 102 8.17 13.10 2.29
N ALA A 103 8.59 13.96 3.22
CA ALA A 103 8.83 13.57 4.60
C ALA A 103 7.52 13.58 5.43
N LEU A 104 7.54 12.99 6.63
CA LEU A 104 6.37 12.82 7.49
C LEU A 104 5.74 14.17 7.91
N ASP A 105 6.55 15.20 8.14
CA ASP A 105 6.12 16.55 8.50
C ASP A 105 5.36 17.27 7.39
N GLN A 106 5.40 16.76 6.16
CA GLN A 106 4.66 17.29 5.02
C GLN A 106 3.23 16.74 4.91
N ALA A 107 2.80 15.85 5.80
CA ALA A 107 1.48 15.21 5.74
C ALA A 107 0.32 16.23 5.61
N ALA A 108 0.36 17.32 6.38
CA ALA A 108 -0.68 18.35 6.35
C ALA A 108 -0.84 19.06 4.99
N ARG A 109 0.13 18.93 4.09
CA ARG A 109 0.07 19.53 2.74
C ARG A 109 -0.76 18.69 1.75
N TYR A 110 -1.01 17.41 2.08
CA TYR A 110 -1.66 16.48 1.16
C TYR A 110 -3.09 16.19 1.60
N PRO A 111 -4.10 16.52 0.78
CA PRO A 111 -5.50 16.20 1.07
C PRO A 111 -5.80 14.71 0.74
N ALA A 112 -4.96 13.81 1.23
CA ALA A 112 -5.07 12.38 1.02
C ALA A 112 -6.12 11.73 1.93
N SER A 113 -6.65 10.57 1.52
CA SER A 113 -7.53 9.74 2.34
C SER A 113 -6.78 9.05 3.48
N GLY A 114 -5.48 8.79 3.28
CA GLY A 114 -4.59 8.19 4.25
C GLY A 114 -3.13 8.29 3.80
N PHE A 115 -2.22 7.94 4.70
CA PHE A 115 -0.79 7.97 4.43
C PHE A 115 -0.18 6.59 4.58
N LEU A 116 0.69 6.20 3.64
CA LEU A 116 1.58 5.07 3.83
C LEU A 116 2.92 5.61 4.32
N VAL A 117 3.46 5.01 5.37
CA VAL A 117 4.75 5.40 5.97
C VAL A 117 5.75 4.25 5.83
N GLU A 118 6.89 4.55 5.21
CA GLU A 118 8.02 3.63 5.14
C GLU A 118 9.37 4.38 5.16
N CYS A 119 10.49 3.65 5.20
CA CYS A 119 11.81 4.25 5.01
C CYS A 119 12.07 4.49 3.51
N ALA A 120 12.77 5.59 3.21
CA ALA A 120 13.36 5.79 1.90
C ALA A 120 14.68 5.04 1.86
N GLY A 121 14.81 4.09 0.96
CA GLY A 121 16.08 3.36 0.81
C GLY A 121 16.00 2.30 -0.27
N GLY A 122 17.18 1.98 -0.83
CA GLY A 122 17.29 1.00 -1.89
C GLY A 122 17.05 1.55 -3.29
N PRO A 123 17.23 0.68 -4.31
CA PRO A 123 17.23 1.08 -5.72
C PRO A 123 15.82 1.35 -6.27
N LEU A 124 14.76 0.99 -5.56
CA LEU A 124 13.38 1.14 -6.00
C LEU A 124 12.58 1.93 -4.96
N PRO A 125 11.56 2.70 -5.39
CA PRO A 125 10.55 3.23 -4.48
C PRO A 125 9.74 2.07 -3.89
N GLY A 126 10.01 1.69 -2.65
CA GLY A 126 9.37 0.59 -1.94
C GLY A 126 9.82 -0.82 -2.33
N GLY A 127 9.44 -1.81 -1.53
CA GLY A 127 9.73 -3.23 -1.77
C GLY A 127 11.19 -3.64 -1.59
N ASN A 128 11.99 -2.84 -0.89
CA ASN A 128 13.42 -3.08 -0.66
C ASN A 128 13.70 -3.95 0.56
N ALA A 129 12.70 -4.40 1.29
CA ALA A 129 12.78 -5.19 2.53
C ALA A 129 13.65 -4.56 3.64
N LEU A 130 13.80 -3.23 3.62
CA LEU A 130 14.56 -2.52 4.64
C LEU A 130 13.72 -2.35 5.90
N GLN A 131 14.25 -2.80 7.03
CA GLN A 131 13.70 -2.51 8.34
C GLN A 131 14.14 -1.13 8.80
N TRP A 132 13.27 -0.46 9.55
CA TRP A 132 13.50 0.86 10.11
C TRP A 132 12.85 0.94 11.50
N THR A 133 13.04 2.06 12.20
CA THR A 133 12.47 2.24 13.54
C THR A 133 10.97 2.54 13.44
N TRP A 134 10.12 1.52 13.48
CA TRP A 134 8.67 1.64 13.24
C TRP A 134 7.95 2.62 14.17
N SER A 135 8.47 2.88 15.36
CA SER A 135 7.94 3.94 16.26
C SER A 135 8.04 5.34 15.65
N ASP A 136 8.91 5.56 14.64
CA ASP A 136 8.99 6.84 13.93
C ASP A 136 7.73 7.14 13.11
N ALA A 137 6.91 6.13 12.79
CA ALA A 137 5.60 6.35 12.17
C ALA A 137 4.69 7.25 13.02
N ARG A 138 4.86 7.24 14.35
CA ARG A 138 4.11 8.12 15.27
C ARG A 138 4.44 9.60 15.13
N ARG A 139 5.53 9.94 14.44
CA ARG A 139 5.92 11.35 14.17
C ARG A 139 5.02 12.02 13.14
N ILE A 140 4.21 11.25 12.41
CA ILE A 140 3.25 11.84 11.48
C ILE A 140 2.17 12.58 12.27
N SER A 141 2.02 13.88 11.98
CA SER A 141 0.95 14.69 12.55
C SER A 141 -0.22 14.72 11.56
N SER A 142 -1.14 13.77 11.70
CA SER A 142 -2.31 13.66 10.83
C SER A 142 -3.49 13.02 11.55
N ASP A 143 -4.69 13.55 11.28
CA ASP A 143 -5.96 12.91 11.67
C ASP A 143 -6.38 11.82 10.67
N ARG A 144 -5.63 11.63 9.60
CA ARG A 144 -5.89 10.61 8.58
C ARG A 144 -5.29 9.28 8.98
N PRO A 145 -5.88 8.16 8.50
CA PRO A 145 -5.33 6.83 8.74
C PRO A 145 -3.90 6.66 8.24
N VAL A 146 -3.12 5.87 8.97
CA VAL A 146 -1.71 5.57 8.68
C VAL A 146 -1.56 4.09 8.36
N VAL A 147 -0.97 3.78 7.21
CA VAL A 147 -0.54 2.45 6.79
C VAL A 147 0.95 2.31 7.05
N LEU A 148 1.36 1.36 7.86
CA LEU A 148 2.77 1.06 8.10
C LEU A 148 3.29 0.08 7.05
N ALA A 149 4.40 0.41 6.42
CA ALA A 149 5.07 -0.41 5.43
C ALA A 149 6.59 -0.46 5.64
N GLY A 150 7.27 -1.22 4.80
CA GLY A 150 8.75 -1.33 4.82
C GLY A 150 9.27 -2.40 5.77
N GLY A 151 9.88 -3.45 5.19
CA GLY A 151 10.55 -4.52 5.93
C GLY A 151 9.65 -5.46 6.73
N LEU A 152 8.33 -5.39 6.55
CA LEU A 152 7.39 -6.24 7.27
C LEU A 152 7.42 -7.69 6.78
N SER A 153 7.22 -8.61 7.72
CA SER A 153 7.11 -10.05 7.49
C SER A 153 6.17 -10.66 8.54
N PRO A 154 5.76 -11.94 8.39
CA PRO A 154 4.97 -12.63 9.42
C PRO A 154 5.62 -12.63 10.81
N GLU A 155 6.96 -12.64 10.86
CA GLU A 155 7.73 -12.76 12.10
C GLU A 155 7.82 -11.44 12.88
N ASN A 156 7.69 -10.30 12.21
CA ASN A 156 7.94 -8.99 12.83
C ASN A 156 6.74 -8.03 12.82
N VAL A 157 5.65 -8.36 12.13
CA VAL A 157 4.51 -7.44 11.98
C VAL A 157 3.83 -7.12 13.31
N GLY A 158 3.79 -8.06 14.27
CA GLY A 158 3.26 -7.81 15.61
C GLY A 158 4.04 -6.72 16.34
N GLU A 159 5.37 -6.84 16.37
CA GLU A 159 6.26 -5.82 16.94
C GLU A 159 6.11 -4.46 16.23
N ALA A 160 6.02 -4.48 14.91
CA ALA A 160 5.85 -3.26 14.11
C ALA A 160 4.52 -2.53 14.43
N ILE A 161 3.43 -3.27 14.63
CA ILE A 161 2.13 -2.72 15.04
C ILE A 161 2.22 -2.10 16.44
N GLU A 162 2.80 -2.80 17.41
CA GLU A 162 2.97 -2.29 18.78
C GLU A 162 3.84 -1.03 18.81
N ALA A 163 4.92 -1.02 18.02
CA ALA A 163 5.83 0.12 17.96
C ALA A 163 5.22 1.32 17.23
N GLY A 164 4.60 1.11 16.07
CA GLY A 164 4.12 2.19 15.17
C GLY A 164 2.71 2.66 15.45
N ILE A 165 1.84 1.83 16.04
CA ILE A 165 0.40 2.06 16.27
C ILE A 165 -0.31 2.51 14.96
N PRO A 166 -0.19 1.77 13.85
CA PRO A 166 -0.81 2.13 12.59
C PRO A 166 -2.30 1.75 12.54
N ASP A 167 -3.03 2.32 11.61
CA ASP A 167 -4.41 1.92 11.29
C ASP A 167 -4.48 0.70 10.36
N ALA A 168 -3.41 0.46 9.58
CA ALA A 168 -3.26 -0.69 8.71
C ALA A 168 -1.76 -1.00 8.47
N VAL A 169 -1.49 -2.17 7.92
CA VAL A 169 -0.13 -2.59 7.50
C VAL A 169 -0.11 -3.00 6.04
N ASP A 170 0.99 -2.71 5.35
CA ASP A 170 1.23 -3.14 3.97
C ASP A 170 2.50 -3.98 3.87
N VAL A 171 2.41 -5.12 3.18
CA VAL A 171 3.52 -6.03 2.96
C VAL A 171 3.68 -6.40 1.50
N SER A 172 4.89 -6.34 1.02
CA SER A 172 5.23 -6.77 -0.35
C SER A 172 6.23 -7.94 -0.33
N SER A 173 7.52 -7.65 -0.22
CA SER A 173 8.60 -8.64 -0.33
C SER A 173 8.63 -9.66 0.79
N GLY A 174 8.23 -9.30 2.03
CA GLY A 174 8.26 -10.21 3.18
C GLY A 174 7.35 -11.43 3.09
N VAL A 175 6.42 -11.44 2.13
CA VAL A 175 5.52 -12.55 1.83
C VAL A 175 5.68 -13.07 0.41
N GLU A 176 6.87 -12.95 -0.17
CA GLU A 176 7.19 -13.42 -1.52
C GLU A 176 8.21 -14.58 -1.49
N THR A 177 8.14 -15.45 -2.51
CA THR A 177 9.18 -16.42 -2.84
C THR A 177 10.17 -15.85 -3.87
N ALA A 178 9.68 -14.95 -4.74
CA ALA A 178 10.44 -14.18 -5.70
C ALA A 178 9.66 -12.88 -6.02
N PRO A 179 10.29 -11.82 -6.55
CA PRO A 179 9.59 -10.59 -6.88
C PRO A 179 8.31 -10.80 -7.68
N GLY A 180 7.18 -10.37 -7.13
CA GLY A 180 5.84 -10.53 -7.72
C GLY A 180 5.21 -11.93 -7.55
N GLN A 181 5.86 -12.86 -6.86
CA GLN A 181 5.36 -14.20 -6.56
C GLN A 181 5.05 -14.33 -5.06
N LYS A 182 3.77 -14.25 -4.70
CA LYS A 182 3.34 -14.37 -3.32
C LYS A 182 3.40 -15.82 -2.83
N ASP A 183 3.95 -15.99 -1.63
CA ASP A 183 3.91 -17.22 -0.84
C ASP A 183 2.64 -17.17 0.03
N ILE A 184 1.66 -18.01 -0.28
CA ILE A 184 0.35 -17.94 0.37
C ILE A 184 0.41 -18.39 1.83
N ASP A 185 1.34 -19.27 2.18
CA ASP A 185 1.54 -19.66 3.58
C ASP A 185 2.08 -18.47 4.40
N LYS A 186 3.03 -17.71 3.84
CA LYS A 186 3.52 -16.47 4.46
C LYS A 186 2.44 -15.39 4.52
N VAL A 187 1.62 -15.22 3.48
CA VAL A 187 0.48 -14.29 3.52
C VAL A 187 -0.49 -14.66 4.63
N THR A 188 -0.83 -15.95 4.73
CA THR A 188 -1.73 -16.45 5.77
C THR A 188 -1.15 -16.23 7.18
N ALA A 189 0.14 -16.54 7.36
CA ALA A 189 0.83 -16.29 8.62
C ALA A 189 0.86 -14.80 8.99
N PHE A 190 1.11 -13.93 8.01
CA PHE A 190 1.10 -12.48 8.19
C PHE A 190 -0.29 -11.97 8.63
N CYS A 191 -1.35 -12.35 7.91
CA CYS A 191 -2.72 -11.95 8.27
C CYS A 191 -3.12 -12.45 9.65
N ARG A 192 -2.71 -13.67 10.03
CA ARG A 192 -2.94 -14.20 11.39
C ARG A 192 -2.19 -13.40 12.45
N ALA A 193 -0.94 -13.04 12.22
CA ALA A 193 -0.16 -12.21 13.14
C ALA A 193 -0.77 -10.83 13.34
N VAL A 194 -1.28 -10.22 12.27
CA VAL A 194 -2.02 -8.94 12.34
C VAL A 194 -3.32 -9.10 13.14
N ALA A 195 -4.11 -10.14 12.86
CA ALA A 195 -5.39 -10.41 13.54
C ALA A 195 -5.24 -10.75 15.03
N ALA A 196 -4.09 -11.26 15.43
CA ALA A 196 -3.79 -11.58 16.84
C ALA A 196 -3.47 -10.32 17.69
N ASN A 197 -3.33 -9.14 17.06
CA ASN A 197 -2.98 -7.90 17.73
C ASN A 197 -4.25 -7.08 18.01
N ASP A 198 -4.92 -7.36 19.13
CA ASP A 198 -6.21 -6.76 19.52
C ASP A 198 -6.11 -5.33 20.10
N GLN A 199 -4.92 -4.73 20.14
CA GLN A 199 -4.69 -3.48 20.88
C GLN A 199 -5.16 -2.21 20.18
N ILE A 200 -5.59 -2.29 18.92
CA ILE A 200 -5.91 -1.10 18.12
C ILE A 200 -7.27 -1.26 17.45
N THR A 201 -8.16 -0.26 17.64
CA THR A 201 -9.36 -0.12 16.81
C THR A 201 -8.96 0.68 15.56
N PRO A 202 -8.66 0.04 14.44
CA PRO A 202 -8.14 0.74 13.28
C PRO A 202 -9.20 1.64 12.63
N ARG A 203 -8.77 2.82 12.18
CA ARG A 203 -9.58 3.66 11.31
C ARG A 203 -9.64 3.00 9.93
N ARG A 204 -10.82 2.81 9.38
CA ARG A 204 -10.95 2.12 8.10
C ARG A 204 -10.59 3.03 6.93
N ILE A 205 -9.68 2.56 6.07
CA ILE A 205 -9.20 3.27 4.88
C ILE A 205 -10.05 2.89 3.66
N PHE A 206 -10.32 1.59 3.51
CA PHE A 206 -10.97 1.02 2.32
C PHE A 206 -12.44 0.69 2.60
N ARG A 207 -13.29 1.74 2.62
CA ARG A 207 -14.76 1.55 2.74
C ARG A 207 -15.51 2.35 1.70
#